data_4038ab12e389362cfd2d7cb73f9ef9c6
#
_entry.id   4038ab12e389362cfd2d7cb73f9ef9c6
#
_cell.length_a   1.000
_cell.length_b   1.000
_cell.length_c   1.000
_cell.angle_alpha   90.00
_cell.angle_beta   90.00
_cell.angle_gamma   90.00
#
_symmetry.space_group_name_H-M   'P 1'
#
loop_
_entity.id
_entity.type
_entity.pdbx_description
1 polymer ?
#
loop_
_entity_poly.entity_id
_entity_poly.type
_entity_poly.pdbx_seq_one_letter_code
_entity_poly.pdbx_strand_id
1 'polypeptide(L)'
;LQSGRRVKLAQVGLFADGVAVRHVGKETFRLCRELVDEVILVDTDAVCAAIKDVFEDTRTILEPSGALSIAGLKTYVAREKILHKTLIAIASGANMNFDRLRHISERAEIGEQREAVMSVTIPEAPGSFKKFCNLLGAKSITEFNYRYADPKVAHVFVGVSVRNQEETQKLISELKQSGLATEDLSNNEMAKLHIRHLVGGRAHD
;
A
#
# COMPACT_ATOMS: atom_id res chain seq x y z
N LEU A 1 3.91 -24.20 -1.77
CA LEU A 1 3.69 -25.31 -0.83
C LEU A 1 2.35 -26.01 -1.08
N GLN A 2 1.25 -25.30 -1.30
CA GLN A 2 -0.10 -25.89 -1.51
C GLN A 2 -0.15 -26.95 -2.62
N SER A 3 0.51 -26.71 -3.76
CA SER A 3 0.52 -27.65 -4.88
C SER A 3 1.39 -28.90 -4.67
N GLY A 4 2.18 -28.95 -3.59
CA GLY A 4 3.14 -30.01 -3.31
C GLY A 4 4.32 -30.11 -4.29
N ARG A 5 4.44 -29.16 -5.24
CA ARG A 5 5.47 -29.16 -6.30
C ARG A 5 6.19 -27.82 -6.34
N ARG A 6 7.50 -27.86 -6.69
CA ARG A 6 8.25 -26.64 -6.98
C ARG A 6 7.77 -26.06 -8.31
N VAL A 7 7.43 -24.80 -8.30
CA VAL A 7 6.95 -24.05 -9.47
C VAL A 7 8.03 -23.04 -9.88
N LYS A 8 8.27 -22.90 -11.18
CA LYS A 8 9.08 -21.82 -11.73
C LYS A 8 8.15 -20.67 -12.08
N LEU A 9 8.33 -19.54 -11.41
CA LEU A 9 7.52 -18.35 -11.64
C LEU A 9 7.87 -17.70 -12.99
N ALA A 10 6.88 -17.15 -13.67
CA ALA A 10 7.09 -16.37 -14.89
C ALA A 10 7.83 -15.07 -14.57
N GLN A 11 7.40 -14.39 -13.49
CA GLN A 11 7.97 -13.13 -12.99
C GLN A 11 8.11 -13.20 -11.47
N VAL A 12 9.02 -12.42 -10.92
CA VAL A 12 9.19 -12.19 -9.47
C VAL A 12 9.16 -10.70 -9.19
N GLY A 13 8.62 -10.33 -8.04
CA GLY A 13 8.68 -8.95 -7.56
C GLY A 13 10.13 -8.57 -7.23
N LEU A 14 10.54 -7.37 -7.63
CA LEU A 14 11.92 -6.89 -7.41
C LEU A 14 12.06 -5.99 -6.17
N PHE A 15 10.97 -5.64 -5.52
CA PHE A 15 11.00 -4.75 -4.36
C PHE A 15 11.75 -5.39 -3.18
N ALA A 16 11.43 -6.63 -2.85
CA ALA A 16 12.17 -7.44 -1.86
C ALA A 16 13.18 -8.34 -2.59
N ASP A 17 14.19 -7.74 -3.18
CA ASP A 17 15.17 -8.39 -4.07
C ASP A 17 15.96 -9.49 -3.38
N GLY A 18 16.28 -9.36 -2.09
CA GLY A 18 16.97 -10.39 -1.30
C GLY A 18 16.24 -11.72 -1.21
N VAL A 19 14.92 -11.75 -1.46
CA VAL A 19 14.08 -12.98 -1.50
C VAL A 19 13.41 -13.23 -2.85
N ALA A 20 13.78 -12.49 -3.89
CA ALA A 20 13.21 -12.58 -5.23
C ALA A 20 13.71 -13.84 -5.97
N VAL A 21 13.19 -15.01 -5.60
CA VAL A 21 13.59 -16.31 -6.13
C VAL A 21 12.58 -16.84 -7.14
N ARG A 22 12.98 -16.92 -8.40
CA ARG A 22 12.13 -17.43 -9.48
C ARG A 22 11.83 -18.92 -9.39
N HIS A 23 12.77 -19.71 -8.86
CA HIS A 23 12.63 -21.15 -8.68
C HIS A 23 13.32 -21.57 -7.39
N VAL A 24 12.58 -21.88 -6.36
CA VAL A 24 13.11 -22.27 -5.04
C VAL A 24 13.98 -23.53 -5.12
N GLY A 25 14.98 -23.63 -4.24
CA GLY A 25 15.86 -24.79 -4.14
C GLY A 25 15.09 -26.08 -3.83
N LYS A 26 15.62 -27.22 -4.22
CA LYS A 26 15.00 -28.53 -3.99
C LYS A 26 14.91 -28.84 -2.49
N GLU A 27 16.02 -28.66 -1.80
CA GLU A 27 16.13 -29.00 -0.37
C GLU A 27 15.37 -28.00 0.51
N THR A 28 15.49 -26.70 0.23
CA THR A 28 14.70 -25.68 0.95
C THR A 28 13.19 -25.91 0.80
N PHE A 29 12.73 -26.30 -0.40
CA PHE A 29 11.32 -26.65 -0.60
C PHE A 29 10.90 -27.87 0.21
N ARG A 30 11.76 -28.91 0.27
CA ARG A 30 11.49 -30.11 1.08
C ARG A 30 11.33 -29.74 2.55
N LEU A 31 12.30 -29.00 3.09
CA LEU A 31 12.27 -28.57 4.50
C LEU A 31 11.06 -27.68 4.81
N CYS A 32 10.74 -26.73 3.94
CA CYS A 32 9.57 -25.89 4.13
C CYS A 32 8.26 -26.68 4.15
N ARG A 33 8.15 -27.74 3.36
CA ARG A 33 6.96 -28.60 3.38
C ARG A 33 6.81 -29.40 4.67
N GLU A 34 7.91 -29.75 5.31
CA GLU A 34 7.93 -30.54 6.54
C GLU A 34 7.78 -29.68 7.80
N LEU A 35 8.37 -28.47 7.80
CA LEU A 35 8.61 -27.69 9.02
C LEU A 35 7.83 -26.39 9.10
N VAL A 36 7.28 -25.88 7.98
CA VAL A 36 6.55 -24.60 7.96
C VAL A 36 5.05 -24.85 8.10
N ASP A 37 4.47 -24.31 9.15
CA ASP A 37 3.04 -24.42 9.42
C ASP A 37 2.21 -23.63 8.41
N GLU A 38 2.62 -22.39 8.09
CA GLU A 38 1.89 -21.50 7.21
C GLU A 38 2.81 -20.57 6.41
N VAL A 39 2.35 -20.13 5.23
CA VAL A 39 2.95 -19.05 4.43
C VAL A 39 1.96 -17.91 4.32
N ILE A 40 2.35 -16.75 4.84
CA ILE A 40 1.55 -15.52 4.79
C ILE A 40 2.07 -14.66 3.64
N LEU A 41 1.16 -14.22 2.77
CA LEU A 41 1.48 -13.30 1.68
C LEU A 41 1.24 -11.88 2.15
N VAL A 42 2.18 -11.00 1.84
CA VAL A 42 2.10 -9.56 2.11
C VAL A 42 2.41 -8.77 0.83
N ASP A 43 1.80 -7.63 0.67
CA ASP A 43 2.06 -6.73 -0.45
C ASP A 43 3.21 -5.76 -0.16
N THR A 44 3.59 -4.99 -1.17
CA THR A 44 4.69 -4.02 -1.07
C THR A 44 4.37 -2.90 -0.08
N ASP A 45 3.12 -2.48 0.02
CA ASP A 45 2.71 -1.39 0.92
C ASP A 45 2.81 -1.82 2.39
N ALA A 46 2.39 -3.06 2.69
CA ALA A 46 2.57 -3.64 4.03
C ALA A 46 4.05 -3.76 4.42
N VAL A 47 4.93 -4.09 3.46
CA VAL A 47 6.38 -4.12 3.71
C VAL A 47 6.92 -2.71 3.96
N CYS A 48 6.50 -1.70 3.20
CA CYS A 48 6.90 -0.30 3.41
C CYS A 48 6.43 0.21 4.79
N ALA A 49 5.19 -0.09 5.18
CA ALA A 49 4.68 0.24 6.51
C ALA A 49 5.50 -0.43 7.63
N ALA A 50 5.88 -1.71 7.45
CA ALA A 50 6.72 -2.40 8.43
C ALA A 50 8.13 -1.79 8.55
N ILE A 51 8.73 -1.32 7.45
CA ILE A 51 10.02 -0.60 7.49
C ILE A 51 9.87 0.70 8.29
N LYS A 52 8.79 1.45 8.06
CA LYS A 52 8.50 2.69 8.79
C LYS A 52 8.32 2.43 10.28
N ASP A 53 7.51 1.45 10.67
CA ASP A 53 7.28 1.11 12.08
C ASP A 53 8.59 0.77 12.80
N VAL A 54 9.41 -0.10 12.21
CA VAL A 54 10.70 -0.47 12.80
C VAL A 54 11.61 0.75 12.93
N PHE A 55 11.62 1.64 11.94
CA PHE A 55 12.40 2.88 12.03
C PHE A 55 11.88 3.80 13.13
N GLU A 56 10.58 3.99 13.28
CA GLU A 56 9.98 4.83 14.31
C GLU A 56 10.28 4.30 15.72
N ASP A 57 10.20 2.98 15.90
CA ASP A 57 10.41 2.35 17.19
C ASP A 57 11.91 2.23 17.59
N THR A 58 12.77 1.93 16.62
CA THR A 58 14.17 1.53 16.91
C THR A 58 15.24 2.41 16.28
N ARG A 59 14.88 3.31 15.39
CA ARG A 59 15.78 4.11 14.52
C ARG A 59 16.65 3.24 13.61
N THR A 60 16.25 2.01 13.35
CA THR A 60 16.92 1.08 12.44
C THR A 60 16.16 0.99 11.13
N ILE A 61 16.86 1.07 10.01
CA ILE A 61 16.25 0.89 8.68
C ILE A 61 16.47 -0.54 8.23
N LEU A 62 15.38 -1.29 8.02
CA LEU A 62 15.44 -2.62 7.43
C LEU A 62 15.37 -2.55 5.90
N GLU A 63 16.03 -3.46 5.23
CA GLU A 63 15.77 -3.70 3.81
C GLU A 63 14.38 -4.35 3.60
N PRO A 64 13.77 -4.23 2.40
CA PRO A 64 12.46 -4.82 2.15
C PRO A 64 12.36 -6.31 2.47
N SER A 65 13.39 -7.09 2.16
CA SER A 65 13.43 -8.53 2.48
C SER A 65 13.47 -8.81 3.98
N GLY A 66 14.17 -7.97 4.76
CA GLY A 66 14.22 -8.06 6.21
C GLY A 66 12.89 -7.68 6.89
N ALA A 67 12.17 -6.73 6.30
CA ALA A 67 10.89 -6.26 6.83
C ALA A 67 9.70 -7.19 6.52
N LEU A 68 9.86 -8.15 5.59
CA LEU A 68 8.81 -9.12 5.24
C LEU A 68 8.28 -9.89 6.46
N SER A 69 9.16 -10.29 7.37
CA SER A 69 8.78 -11.01 8.58
C SER A 69 7.91 -10.17 9.51
N ILE A 70 8.21 -8.87 9.63
CA ILE A 70 7.43 -7.93 10.43
C ILE A 70 6.06 -7.67 9.77
N ALA A 71 6.03 -7.44 8.46
CA ALA A 71 4.78 -7.27 7.71
C ALA A 71 3.87 -8.51 7.83
N GLY A 72 4.45 -9.71 7.68
CA GLY A 72 3.75 -10.98 7.87
C GLY A 72 3.21 -11.16 9.30
N LEU A 73 4.02 -10.78 10.31
CA LEU A 73 3.62 -10.82 11.71
C LEU A 73 2.42 -9.89 11.98
N LYS A 74 2.45 -8.65 11.48
CA LYS A 74 1.31 -7.69 11.59
C LYS A 74 0.05 -8.27 10.96
N THR A 75 0.16 -8.84 9.77
CA THR A 75 -0.96 -9.50 9.08
C THR A 75 -1.52 -10.68 9.89
N TYR A 76 -0.64 -11.50 10.45
CA TYR A 76 -1.01 -12.63 11.29
C TYR A 76 -1.75 -12.19 12.55
N VAL A 77 -1.21 -11.21 13.27
CA VAL A 77 -1.82 -10.65 14.49
C VAL A 77 -3.22 -10.10 14.21
N ALA A 78 -3.37 -9.34 13.13
CA ALA A 78 -4.66 -8.75 12.76
C ALA A 78 -5.69 -9.84 12.39
N ARG A 79 -5.28 -10.84 11.60
CA ARG A 79 -6.14 -11.95 11.18
C ARG A 79 -6.61 -12.81 12.34
N GLU A 80 -5.68 -13.21 13.21
CA GLU A 80 -5.96 -14.12 14.34
C GLU A 80 -6.42 -13.37 15.60
N LYS A 81 -6.46 -12.03 15.58
CA LYS A 81 -6.82 -11.17 16.72
C LYS A 81 -6.02 -11.52 17.99
N ILE A 82 -4.71 -11.73 17.80
CA ILE A 82 -3.81 -12.17 18.86
C ILE A 82 -3.60 -11.05 19.89
N LEU A 83 -3.82 -11.37 21.16
CA LEU A 83 -3.58 -10.49 22.29
C LEU A 83 -2.72 -11.21 23.35
N HIS A 84 -1.86 -10.45 24.03
CA HIS A 84 -1.06 -10.94 25.17
C HIS A 84 -0.19 -12.16 24.86
N LYS A 85 0.36 -12.24 23.63
CA LYS A 85 1.31 -13.28 23.22
C LYS A 85 2.68 -12.67 22.92
N THR A 86 3.73 -13.41 23.19
CA THR A 86 5.08 -13.09 22.72
C THR A 86 5.24 -13.65 21.30
N LEU A 87 5.53 -12.77 20.37
CA LEU A 87 5.73 -13.12 18.97
C LEU A 87 7.15 -12.71 18.55
N ILE A 88 7.80 -13.53 17.74
CA ILE A 88 9.17 -13.31 17.32
C ILE A 88 9.20 -13.24 15.80
N ALA A 89 9.81 -12.19 15.27
CA ALA A 89 10.09 -12.05 13.85
C ALA A 89 11.59 -11.81 13.64
N ILE A 90 12.16 -12.35 12.57
CA ILE A 90 13.58 -12.20 12.26
C ILE A 90 13.74 -11.04 11.27
N ALA A 91 14.33 -9.94 11.72
CA ALA A 91 14.73 -8.82 10.89
C ALA A 91 16.07 -9.15 10.23
N SER A 92 16.05 -9.75 9.06
CA SER A 92 17.20 -10.46 8.48
C SER A 92 18.20 -9.58 7.72
N GLY A 93 17.92 -8.31 7.49
CA GLY A 93 18.85 -7.46 6.74
C GLY A 93 18.51 -5.98 6.76
N ALA A 94 19.54 -5.17 6.46
CA ALA A 94 19.47 -3.70 6.43
C ALA A 94 20.22 -3.11 5.22
N ASN A 95 20.45 -3.89 4.17
CA ASN A 95 21.11 -3.45 2.94
C ASN A 95 20.17 -2.58 2.09
N MET A 96 20.00 -1.31 2.48
CA MET A 96 19.07 -0.37 1.90
C MET A 96 19.81 0.73 1.13
N ASN A 97 19.43 0.93 -0.15
CA ASN A 97 19.85 2.12 -0.89
C ASN A 97 19.05 3.34 -0.43
N PHE A 98 19.74 4.44 -0.20
CA PHE A 98 19.12 5.68 0.30
C PHE A 98 18.02 6.21 -0.63
N ASP A 99 18.19 6.05 -1.95
CA ASP A 99 17.20 6.48 -2.94
C ASP A 99 15.86 5.74 -2.79
N ARG A 100 15.86 4.52 -2.27
CA ARG A 100 14.63 3.76 -2.00
C ARG A 100 13.82 4.30 -0.82
N LEU A 101 14.42 5.06 0.09
CA LEU A 101 13.73 5.57 1.28
C LEU A 101 12.57 6.50 0.92
N ARG A 102 12.73 7.31 -0.12
CA ARG A 102 11.63 8.15 -0.61
C ARG A 102 10.43 7.31 -1.04
N HIS A 103 10.67 6.31 -1.88
CA HIS A 103 9.62 5.41 -2.35
C HIS A 103 8.94 4.67 -1.19
N ILE A 104 9.72 4.21 -0.22
CA ILE A 104 9.21 3.54 0.98
C ILE A 104 8.34 4.48 1.80
N SER A 105 8.79 5.71 2.05
CA SER A 105 8.05 6.71 2.80
C SER A 105 6.70 7.03 2.16
N GLU A 106 6.67 7.20 0.83
CA GLU A 106 5.44 7.46 0.09
C GLU A 106 4.45 6.29 0.14
N ARG A 107 4.94 5.04 0.13
CA ARG A 107 4.10 3.84 0.17
C ARG A 107 3.70 3.40 1.58
N ALA A 108 4.46 3.77 2.59
CA ALA A 108 4.19 3.38 3.97
C ALA A 108 2.84 3.92 4.47
N GLU A 109 2.49 5.15 4.11
CA GLU A 109 1.19 5.76 4.48
C GLU A 109 -0.01 4.97 3.89
N ILE A 110 0.17 4.38 2.70
CA ILE A 110 -0.85 3.53 2.07
C ILE A 110 -0.92 2.18 2.77
N GLY A 111 0.22 1.57 3.07
CA GLY A 111 0.30 0.29 3.79
C GLY A 111 -0.26 0.36 5.21
N GLU A 112 -0.23 1.55 5.83
CA GLU A 112 -0.90 1.84 7.09
C GLU A 112 -2.40 2.13 6.93
N GLN A 113 -2.90 2.16 5.69
CA GLN A 113 -4.28 2.54 5.37
C GLN A 113 -4.66 3.94 5.89
N ARG A 114 -3.66 4.84 5.93
CA ARG A 114 -3.81 6.23 6.35
C ARG A 114 -4.04 7.20 5.21
N GLU A 115 -4.03 6.71 3.98
CA GLU A 115 -4.36 7.49 2.79
C GLU A 115 -5.47 6.79 1.99
N ALA A 116 -6.51 7.53 1.68
CA ALA A 116 -7.54 7.14 0.72
C ALA A 116 -7.26 7.82 -0.62
N VAL A 117 -7.05 7.04 -1.67
CA VAL A 117 -6.92 7.52 -3.04
C VAL A 117 -8.22 7.26 -3.79
N MET A 118 -8.81 8.30 -4.37
CA MET A 118 -10.13 8.20 -4.99
C MET A 118 -10.17 8.92 -6.34
N SER A 119 -10.98 8.39 -7.25
CA SER A 119 -11.47 9.11 -8.42
C SER A 119 -12.90 9.56 -8.16
N VAL A 120 -13.16 10.86 -8.26
CA VAL A 120 -14.48 11.44 -8.02
C VAL A 120 -14.92 12.21 -9.26
N THR A 121 -16.09 11.90 -9.79
CA THR A 121 -16.69 12.65 -10.89
C THR A 121 -17.64 13.70 -10.32
N ILE A 122 -17.38 14.95 -10.63
CA ILE A 122 -18.22 16.09 -10.21
C ILE A 122 -18.84 16.80 -11.43
N PRO A 123 -20.03 17.39 -11.31
CA PRO A 123 -20.58 18.23 -12.38
C PRO A 123 -19.68 19.43 -12.63
N GLU A 124 -19.46 19.77 -13.92
CA GLU A 124 -18.75 21.00 -14.31
C GLU A 124 -19.71 22.19 -14.27
N ALA A 125 -20.02 22.63 -13.05
CA ALA A 125 -20.90 23.75 -12.79
C ALA A 125 -20.38 24.61 -11.63
N PRO A 126 -20.65 25.92 -11.64
CA PRO A 126 -20.25 26.80 -10.52
C PRO A 126 -20.70 26.26 -9.16
N GLY A 127 -19.76 26.14 -8.23
CA GLY A 127 -20.02 25.66 -6.87
C GLY A 127 -19.84 24.15 -6.67
N SER A 128 -19.77 23.32 -7.70
CA SER A 128 -19.59 21.86 -7.57
C SER A 128 -18.29 21.49 -6.88
N PHE A 129 -17.20 22.15 -7.24
CA PHE A 129 -15.92 21.96 -6.58
C PHE A 129 -15.94 22.36 -5.10
N LYS A 130 -16.58 23.49 -4.76
CA LYS A 130 -16.76 23.91 -3.38
C LYS A 130 -17.57 22.89 -2.58
N LYS A 131 -18.63 22.34 -3.19
CA LYS A 131 -19.45 21.29 -2.57
C LYS A 131 -18.60 20.04 -2.30
N PHE A 132 -17.79 19.62 -3.28
CA PHE A 132 -16.87 18.50 -3.12
C PHE A 132 -15.85 18.73 -1.99
N CYS A 133 -15.20 19.90 -1.92
CA CYS A 133 -14.26 20.22 -0.85
C CYS A 133 -14.94 20.22 0.53
N ASN A 134 -16.17 20.71 0.63
CA ASN A 134 -16.92 20.68 1.88
C ASN A 134 -17.21 19.24 2.35
N LEU A 135 -17.44 18.31 1.43
CA LEU A 135 -17.65 16.90 1.74
C LEU A 135 -16.36 16.21 2.22
N LEU A 136 -15.20 16.61 1.72
CA LEU A 136 -13.91 16.14 2.23
C LEU A 136 -13.65 16.62 3.67
N GLY A 137 -14.24 17.75 4.05
CA GLY A 137 -14.09 18.34 5.38
C GLY A 137 -12.69 18.90 5.64
N ALA A 138 -12.25 18.83 6.89
CA ALA A 138 -10.95 19.34 7.33
C ALA A 138 -9.81 18.30 7.18
N LYS A 139 -9.92 17.36 6.23
CA LYS A 139 -8.89 16.36 5.98
C LYS A 139 -7.74 16.95 5.18
N SER A 140 -6.52 16.50 5.48
CA SER A 140 -5.36 16.86 4.67
C SER A 140 -5.46 16.20 3.30
N ILE A 141 -5.31 16.98 2.25
CA ILE A 141 -5.22 16.50 0.88
C ILE A 141 -3.75 16.21 0.60
N THR A 142 -3.43 14.97 0.26
CA THR A 142 -2.07 14.50 -0.04
C THR A 142 -1.77 14.61 -1.53
N GLU A 143 -2.80 14.39 -2.34
CA GLU A 143 -2.75 14.45 -3.79
C GLU A 143 -3.99 15.11 -4.35
N PHE A 144 -3.84 15.92 -5.41
CA PHE A 144 -4.96 16.55 -6.07
C PHE A 144 -4.70 16.75 -7.56
N ASN A 145 -5.53 16.16 -8.41
CA ASN A 145 -5.49 16.35 -9.84
C ASN A 145 -6.90 16.54 -10.38
N TYR A 146 -7.14 17.70 -10.99
CA TYR A 146 -8.42 18.05 -11.60
C TYR A 146 -8.30 17.94 -13.12
N ARG A 147 -9.10 17.08 -13.73
CA ARG A 147 -9.11 16.88 -15.18
C ARG A 147 -10.44 17.30 -15.78
N TYR A 148 -10.36 18.28 -16.62
CA TYR A 148 -11.45 18.81 -17.42
C TYR A 148 -11.30 18.31 -18.86
N ALA A 149 -12.10 17.34 -19.24
CA ALA A 149 -12.13 16.78 -20.60
C ALA A 149 -13.52 16.84 -21.24
N ASP A 150 -14.56 17.01 -20.42
CA ASP A 150 -15.96 17.07 -20.82
C ASP A 150 -16.59 18.36 -20.27
N PRO A 151 -17.36 19.15 -21.08
CA PRO A 151 -17.98 20.38 -20.61
C PRO A 151 -19.07 20.18 -19.52
N LYS A 152 -19.49 18.96 -19.24
CA LYS A 152 -20.53 18.66 -18.26
C LYS A 152 -20.00 18.07 -16.98
N VAL A 153 -18.85 17.38 -17.02
CA VAL A 153 -18.29 16.68 -15.87
C VAL A 153 -16.77 16.86 -15.80
N ALA A 154 -16.26 16.93 -14.59
CA ALA A 154 -14.85 16.89 -14.30
C ALA A 154 -14.49 15.64 -13.48
N HIS A 155 -13.32 15.09 -13.73
CA HIS A 155 -12.76 13.99 -12.96
C HIS A 155 -11.70 14.51 -12.01
N VAL A 156 -11.90 14.27 -10.72
CA VAL A 156 -10.98 14.67 -9.67
C VAL A 156 -10.30 13.42 -9.12
N PHE A 157 -8.99 13.35 -9.28
CA PHE A 157 -8.17 12.40 -8.55
C PHE A 157 -7.71 13.06 -7.26
N VAL A 158 -7.99 12.44 -6.14
CA VAL A 158 -7.66 13.00 -4.82
C VAL A 158 -7.13 11.92 -3.89
N GLY A 159 -6.00 12.22 -3.24
CA GLY A 159 -5.49 11.53 -2.07
C GLY A 159 -5.86 12.33 -0.82
N VAL A 160 -6.34 11.63 0.20
CA VAL A 160 -6.80 12.25 1.45
C VAL A 160 -6.27 11.45 2.63
N SER A 161 -5.70 12.13 3.63
CA SER A 161 -5.30 11.49 4.87
C SER A 161 -6.51 11.00 5.65
N VAL A 162 -6.47 9.74 6.05
CA VAL A 162 -7.50 9.06 6.85
C VAL A 162 -6.82 8.32 8.02
N ARG A 163 -7.60 7.94 9.03
CA ARG A 163 -7.07 7.23 10.20
C ARG A 163 -6.97 5.73 9.99
N ASN A 164 -7.88 5.19 9.18
CA ASN A 164 -8.00 3.75 8.92
C ASN A 164 -8.96 3.49 7.74
N GLN A 165 -9.08 2.23 7.35
CA GLN A 165 -9.94 1.80 6.26
C GLN A 165 -11.44 2.09 6.49
N GLU A 166 -11.91 2.07 7.74
CA GLU A 166 -13.32 2.39 8.05
C GLU A 166 -13.63 3.84 7.69
N GLU A 167 -12.73 4.76 7.99
CA GLU A 167 -12.87 6.17 7.61
C GLU A 167 -12.86 6.35 6.09
N THR A 168 -12.04 5.59 5.35
CA THR A 168 -12.04 5.56 3.88
C THR A 168 -13.41 5.15 3.35
N GLN A 169 -13.96 4.04 3.84
CA GLN A 169 -15.25 3.52 3.39
C GLN A 169 -16.40 4.49 3.73
N LYS A 170 -16.35 5.10 4.89
CA LYS A 170 -17.30 6.15 5.30
C LYS A 170 -17.27 7.34 4.36
N LEU A 171 -16.08 7.87 4.07
CA LEU A 171 -15.89 9.00 3.16
C LEU A 171 -16.43 8.70 1.75
N ILE A 172 -16.10 7.54 1.20
CA ILE A 172 -16.61 7.10 -0.11
C ILE A 172 -18.14 7.00 -0.10
N SER A 173 -18.72 6.46 0.97
CA SER A 173 -20.16 6.34 1.11
C SER A 173 -20.84 7.72 1.17
N GLU A 174 -20.29 8.68 1.91
CA GLU A 174 -20.79 10.05 2.01
C GLU A 174 -20.75 10.78 0.64
N LEU A 175 -19.66 10.63 -0.11
CA LEU A 175 -19.52 11.17 -1.47
C LEU A 175 -20.57 10.60 -2.40
N LYS A 176 -20.76 9.27 -2.42
CA LYS A 176 -21.76 8.58 -3.24
C LYS A 176 -23.19 8.99 -2.87
N GLN A 177 -23.52 9.09 -1.58
CA GLN A 177 -24.84 9.55 -1.10
C GLN A 177 -25.12 11.00 -1.50
N SER A 178 -24.07 11.82 -1.64
CA SER A 178 -24.19 13.21 -2.12
C SER A 178 -24.34 13.33 -3.63
N GLY A 179 -24.46 12.19 -4.35
CA GLY A 179 -24.65 12.12 -5.80
C GLY A 179 -23.35 12.22 -6.62
N LEU A 180 -22.19 12.06 -5.98
CA LEU A 180 -20.90 12.08 -6.66
C LEU A 180 -20.45 10.65 -6.97
N ALA A 181 -20.26 10.32 -8.25
CA ALA A 181 -19.68 9.03 -8.64
C ALA A 181 -18.25 8.95 -8.13
N THR A 182 -17.97 7.99 -7.22
CA THR A 182 -16.70 7.86 -6.52
C THR A 182 -16.19 6.43 -6.63
N GLU A 183 -14.93 6.27 -7.01
CA GLU A 183 -14.22 5.00 -7.10
C GLU A 183 -13.05 4.99 -6.12
N ASP A 184 -12.94 3.91 -5.34
CA ASP A 184 -11.79 3.69 -4.44
C ASP A 184 -10.61 3.16 -5.26
N LEU A 185 -9.54 3.92 -5.30
CA LEU A 185 -8.29 3.59 -5.99
C LEU A 185 -7.15 3.29 -5.03
N SER A 186 -7.43 3.22 -3.72
CA SER A 186 -6.40 3.00 -2.68
C SER A 186 -5.63 1.69 -2.86
N ASN A 187 -6.22 0.70 -3.53
CA ASN A 187 -5.58 -0.58 -3.86
C ASN A 187 -5.18 -0.72 -5.34
N ASN A 188 -5.33 0.34 -6.14
CA ASN A 188 -4.99 0.32 -7.56
C ASN A 188 -3.55 0.79 -7.79
N GLU A 189 -2.62 -0.15 -8.08
CA GLU A 189 -1.20 0.13 -8.29
C GLU A 189 -0.94 1.13 -9.44
N MET A 190 -1.70 1.02 -10.54
CA MET A 190 -1.54 1.94 -11.68
C MET A 190 -1.97 3.37 -11.31
N ALA A 191 -3.06 3.52 -10.55
CA ALA A 191 -3.52 4.81 -10.09
C ALA A 191 -2.49 5.45 -9.12
N LYS A 192 -1.96 4.67 -8.18
CA LYS A 192 -0.91 5.10 -7.25
C LYS A 192 0.35 5.59 -7.97
N LEU A 193 0.83 4.85 -8.95
CA LEU A 193 2.00 5.21 -9.75
C LEU A 193 1.72 6.46 -10.60
N HIS A 194 0.57 6.54 -11.25
CA HIS A 194 0.21 7.65 -12.13
C HIS A 194 0.11 8.98 -11.37
N ILE A 195 -0.52 8.99 -10.22
CA ILE A 195 -0.68 10.18 -9.39
C ILE A 195 0.69 10.70 -8.94
N ARG A 196 1.57 9.82 -8.49
CA ARG A 196 2.90 10.18 -7.96
C ARG A 196 3.89 10.67 -9.00
N HIS A 197 3.81 10.17 -10.24
CA HIS A 197 4.66 10.65 -11.33
C HIS A 197 4.27 12.04 -11.87
N LEU A 198 3.04 12.49 -11.65
CA LEU A 198 2.60 13.83 -12.05
C LEU A 198 3.13 14.94 -11.14
N VAL A 199 3.56 14.65 -9.93
CA VAL A 199 4.04 15.62 -8.93
C VAL A 199 5.58 15.78 -8.94
N GLY A 200 6.26 15.48 -10.04
CA GLY A 200 7.65 15.90 -10.27
C GLY A 200 8.72 14.83 -10.08
N GLY A 201 8.38 13.56 -10.15
CA GLY A 201 9.36 12.49 -10.27
C GLY A 201 9.62 12.12 -11.72
N ARG A 202 10.84 12.34 -12.25
CA ARG A 202 11.25 11.69 -13.49
C ARG A 202 11.31 10.18 -13.23
N ALA A 203 10.59 9.40 -14.05
CA ALA A 203 10.89 7.98 -14.16
C ALA A 203 12.33 7.86 -14.66
N HIS A 204 13.20 7.25 -13.90
CA HIS A 204 14.50 6.80 -14.41
C HIS A 204 14.27 5.41 -14.98
N ASP A 205 14.60 5.28 -16.28
CA ASP A 205 14.67 4.03 -17.04
C ASP A 205 15.58 2.99 -16.36
#